data_db740a6e1ad95a36745d092434b3b79c
#
_entry.id   db740a6e1ad95a36745d092434b3b79c
#
_cell.length_a   1.000
_cell.length_b   1.000
_cell.length_c   1.000
_cell.angle_alpha   90.00
_cell.angle_beta   90.00
_cell.angle_gamma   90.00
#
_symmetry.space_group_name_H-M   'P 1'
#
loop_
_entity.id
_entity.type
_entity.pdbx_description
1 polymer ?
#
loop_
_entity_poly.entity_id
_entity_poly.type
_entity_poly.pdbx_seq_one_letter_code
_entity_poly.pdbx_strand_id
1 'polypeptide(L)'
;MERSESGRPLSVVMASRYGHSPQDVWDTRIHSGEISLNGQTLLHDVPVGFGDVVEWRRPPWLEPAVPDQWPVVHDDGDVLVINKPSGLPVMPGGGFLQHTLSALLTESSRSIGDSLVPKPVHRLGRFT
;
A
#
# COMPACT_ATOMS: atom_id res chain seq x y z
N MET A 1 -7.47 13.09 -17.87
CA MET A 1 -6.44 14.12 -18.16
C MET A 1 -7.11 15.46 -18.40
N GLU A 2 -6.48 16.54 -17.99
CA GLU A 2 -7.02 17.91 -18.12
C GLU A 2 -6.61 18.55 -19.45
N ARG A 3 -7.33 19.62 -19.85
CA ARG A 3 -7.01 20.34 -21.10
C ARG A 3 -5.61 20.95 -21.10
N SER A 4 -5.13 21.41 -19.95
CA SER A 4 -3.79 21.99 -19.77
C SER A 4 -2.64 21.00 -19.94
N GLU A 5 -2.94 19.71 -19.89
CA GLU A 5 -1.97 18.61 -20.00
C GLU A 5 -1.89 18.04 -21.42
N SER A 6 -2.87 18.37 -22.28
CA SER A 6 -2.96 17.84 -23.64
C SER A 6 -1.72 18.12 -24.47
N GLY A 7 -1.19 17.09 -25.12
CA GLY A 7 0.03 17.13 -25.93
C GLY A 7 1.33 16.94 -25.14
N ARG A 8 1.27 16.87 -23.80
CA ARG A 8 2.48 16.61 -22.98
C ARG A 8 2.71 15.11 -22.85
N PRO A 9 3.97 14.66 -22.76
CA PRO A 9 4.29 13.25 -22.48
C PRO A 9 3.63 12.76 -21.16
N LEU A 10 3.13 11.54 -21.16
CA LEU A 10 2.44 10.97 -19.99
C LEU A 10 3.35 10.95 -18.75
N SER A 11 4.63 10.56 -18.90
CA SER A 11 5.60 10.54 -17.81
C SER A 11 5.76 11.90 -17.12
N VAL A 12 5.77 12.98 -17.89
CA VAL A 12 5.86 14.37 -17.41
C VAL A 12 4.59 14.76 -16.65
N VAL A 13 3.43 14.40 -17.18
CA VAL A 13 2.15 14.70 -16.54
C VAL A 13 2.01 13.93 -15.23
N MET A 14 2.38 12.66 -15.21
CA MET A 14 2.34 11.82 -14.01
C MET A 14 3.28 12.34 -12.91
N ALA A 15 4.50 12.73 -13.26
CA ALA A 15 5.46 13.30 -12.31
C ALA A 15 4.97 14.64 -11.74
N SER A 16 4.32 15.45 -12.55
CA SER A 16 3.74 16.74 -12.11
C SER A 16 2.54 16.54 -11.16
N ARG A 17 1.67 15.56 -11.43
CA ARG A 17 0.49 15.25 -10.61
C ARG A 17 0.83 14.52 -9.31
N TYR A 18 1.76 13.60 -9.39
CA TYR A 18 2.11 12.67 -8.32
C TYR A 18 3.58 12.85 -7.93
N GLY A 19 3.85 13.89 -7.15
CA GLY A 19 5.19 14.29 -6.74
C GLY A 19 5.98 13.28 -5.91
N HIS A 20 5.38 12.11 -5.59
CA HIS A 20 6.05 11.02 -4.89
C HIS A 20 6.97 10.19 -5.80
N SER A 21 6.91 10.36 -7.10
CA SER A 21 7.76 9.67 -8.07
C SER A 21 8.22 10.65 -9.15
N PRO A 22 9.54 10.75 -9.42
CA PRO A 22 10.07 11.57 -10.49
C PRO A 22 9.75 10.99 -11.87
N GLN A 23 10.02 11.75 -12.93
CA GLN A 23 9.65 11.41 -14.29
C GLN A 23 10.29 10.10 -14.78
N ASP A 24 11.55 9.85 -14.47
CA ASP A 24 12.28 8.64 -14.86
C ASP A 24 11.67 7.37 -14.27
N VAL A 25 11.11 7.45 -13.06
CA VAL A 25 10.37 6.35 -12.45
C VAL A 25 9.05 6.09 -13.19
N TRP A 26 8.34 7.12 -13.60
CA TRP A 26 7.12 6.97 -14.40
C TRP A 26 7.42 6.40 -15.78
N ASP A 27 8.51 6.84 -16.39
CA ASP A 27 8.97 6.32 -17.68
C ASP A 27 9.30 4.82 -17.60
N THR A 28 10.01 4.41 -16.54
CA THR A 28 10.27 2.99 -16.26
C THR A 28 9.00 2.17 -16.13
N ARG A 29 7.99 2.67 -15.40
CA ARG A 29 6.69 2.00 -15.23
C ARG A 29 5.92 1.86 -16.54
N ILE A 30 6.01 2.86 -17.41
CA ILE A 30 5.41 2.80 -18.75
C ILE A 30 6.10 1.70 -19.56
N HIS A 31 7.44 1.69 -19.62
CA HIS A 31 8.19 0.70 -20.37
C HIS A 31 8.01 -0.74 -19.86
N SER A 32 7.74 -0.90 -18.56
CA SER A 32 7.44 -2.23 -17.97
C SER A 32 6.00 -2.69 -18.18
N GLY A 33 5.15 -1.88 -18.82
CA GLY A 33 3.75 -2.23 -19.10
C GLY A 33 2.83 -2.12 -17.88
N GLU A 34 3.24 -1.39 -16.83
CA GLU A 34 2.40 -1.15 -15.64
C GLU A 34 1.30 -0.12 -15.90
N ILE A 35 1.46 0.71 -16.94
CA ILE A 35 0.55 1.82 -17.25
C ILE A 35 -0.27 1.48 -18.48
N SER A 36 -1.56 1.74 -18.42
CA SER A 36 -2.46 1.75 -19.57
C SER A 36 -3.11 3.11 -19.78
N LEU A 37 -3.35 3.44 -21.03
CA LEU A 37 -4.07 4.62 -21.48
C LEU A 37 -5.33 4.18 -22.23
N ASN A 38 -6.50 4.62 -21.76
CA ASN A 38 -7.79 4.23 -22.34
C ASN A 38 -7.95 2.71 -22.48
N GLY A 39 -7.45 1.95 -21.51
CA GLY A 39 -7.48 0.47 -21.50
C GLY A 39 -6.40 -0.22 -22.31
N GLN A 40 -5.54 0.53 -23.03
CA GLN A 40 -4.41 -0.02 -23.79
C GLN A 40 -3.10 0.09 -23.01
N THR A 41 -2.44 -1.04 -22.78
CA THR A 41 -1.13 -1.07 -22.12
C THR A 41 -0.08 -0.34 -22.94
N LEU A 42 0.67 0.54 -22.29
CA LEU A 42 1.77 1.28 -22.93
C LEU A 42 3.09 0.57 -22.70
N LEU A 43 3.96 0.62 -23.73
CA LEU A 43 5.34 0.15 -23.67
C LEU A 43 6.34 1.28 -23.96
N HIS A 44 5.87 2.46 -24.28
CA HIS A 44 6.65 3.68 -24.47
C HIS A 44 5.82 4.89 -24.09
N ASP A 45 6.48 5.99 -23.79
CA ASP A 45 5.79 7.22 -23.41
C ASP A 45 5.05 7.82 -24.61
N VAL A 46 3.86 8.36 -24.36
CA VAL A 46 2.99 8.93 -25.37
C VAL A 46 2.43 10.28 -24.90
N PRO A 47 2.11 11.19 -25.81
CA PRO A 47 1.40 12.40 -25.45
C PRO A 47 -0.02 12.08 -25.01
N VAL A 48 -0.49 12.72 -23.93
CA VAL A 48 -1.87 12.58 -23.44
C VAL A 48 -2.83 13.55 -24.11
N GLY A 49 -4.07 13.14 -24.25
CA GLY A 49 -5.19 13.96 -24.72
C GLY A 49 -6.13 14.38 -23.58
N PHE A 50 -6.94 15.43 -23.84
CA PHE A 50 -8.00 15.79 -22.93
C PHE A 50 -9.03 14.63 -22.82
N GLY A 51 -9.38 14.26 -21.60
CA GLY A 51 -10.32 13.18 -21.33
C GLY A 51 -9.70 11.79 -21.28
N ASP A 52 -8.42 11.63 -21.59
CA ASP A 52 -7.75 10.35 -21.49
C ASP A 52 -7.80 9.80 -20.05
N VAL A 53 -8.02 8.49 -19.95
CA VAL A 53 -8.05 7.73 -18.70
C VAL A 53 -6.77 6.92 -18.57
N VAL A 54 -6.03 7.16 -17.49
CA VAL A 54 -4.79 6.44 -17.16
C VAL A 54 -5.06 5.50 -16.01
N GLU A 55 -4.65 4.25 -16.18
CA GLU A 55 -4.65 3.24 -15.13
C GLU A 55 -3.22 2.82 -14.81
N TRP A 56 -2.89 2.75 -13.55
CA TRP A 56 -1.63 2.18 -13.08
C TRP A 56 -1.89 0.88 -12.33
N ARG A 57 -1.43 -0.22 -12.92
CA ARG A 57 -1.43 -1.55 -12.32
C ARG A 57 -0.13 -1.74 -11.56
N ARG A 58 -0.18 -1.48 -10.27
CA ARG A 58 0.99 -1.71 -9.40
C ARG A 58 1.33 -3.19 -9.38
N PRO A 59 2.59 -3.56 -9.62
CA PRO A 59 3.01 -4.93 -9.38
C PRO A 59 2.82 -5.27 -7.90
N PRO A 60 2.52 -6.53 -7.54
CA PRO A 60 2.48 -6.95 -6.16
C PRO A 60 3.89 -6.75 -5.55
N TRP A 61 3.91 -6.14 -4.36
CA TRP A 61 5.16 -6.05 -3.59
C TRP A 61 5.19 -7.13 -2.55
N LEU A 62 6.39 -7.62 -2.23
CA LEU A 62 6.61 -8.51 -1.10
C LEU A 62 6.78 -7.67 0.16
N GLU A 63 5.86 -7.83 1.10
CA GLU A 63 6.05 -7.23 2.42
C GLU A 63 7.19 -7.94 3.14
N PRO A 64 8.11 -7.20 3.78
CA PRO A 64 9.13 -7.81 4.61
C PRO A 64 8.52 -8.69 5.69
N ALA A 65 9.20 -9.78 6.04
CA ALA A 65 8.82 -10.61 7.18
C ALA A 65 8.86 -9.78 8.48
N VAL A 66 7.90 -10.04 9.35
CA VAL A 66 7.80 -9.40 10.67
C VAL A 66 7.66 -10.46 11.76
N PRO A 67 7.98 -10.14 13.02
CA PRO A 67 7.62 -11.01 14.14
C PRO A 67 6.09 -11.20 14.19
N ASP A 68 5.64 -12.44 14.23
CA ASP A 68 4.21 -12.83 14.23
C ASP A 68 3.76 -13.45 15.55
N GLN A 69 4.64 -13.46 16.54
CA GLN A 69 4.37 -13.95 17.90
C GLN A 69 4.56 -12.81 18.89
N TRP A 70 3.67 -12.74 19.86
CA TRP A 70 3.75 -11.77 20.95
C TRP A 70 3.22 -12.36 22.26
N PRO A 71 3.85 -12.06 23.41
CA PRO A 71 3.32 -12.43 24.71
C PRO A 71 2.02 -11.65 25.02
N VAL A 72 1.01 -12.35 25.48
CA VAL A 72 -0.19 -11.76 26.06
C VAL A 72 0.10 -11.45 27.52
N VAL A 73 -0.05 -10.19 27.90
CA VAL A 73 0.16 -9.70 29.26
C VAL A 73 -1.13 -9.77 30.07
N HIS A 74 -2.25 -9.46 29.42
CA HIS A 74 -3.57 -9.49 30.05
C HIS A 74 -4.65 -9.73 28.98
N ASP A 75 -5.67 -10.48 29.34
CA ASP A 75 -6.87 -10.69 28.53
C ASP A 75 -8.04 -10.98 29.48
N ASP A 76 -9.03 -10.11 29.48
CA ASP A 76 -10.26 -10.26 30.28
C ASP A 76 -11.53 -10.36 29.41
N GLY A 77 -11.36 -10.50 28.10
CA GLY A 77 -12.43 -10.55 27.10
C GLY A 77 -12.84 -9.18 26.56
N ASP A 78 -12.63 -8.11 27.30
CA ASP A 78 -12.90 -6.73 26.88
C ASP A 78 -11.62 -6.00 26.49
N VAL A 79 -10.53 -6.27 27.19
CA VAL A 79 -9.21 -5.65 26.99
C VAL A 79 -8.15 -6.73 26.80
N LEU A 80 -7.43 -6.64 25.68
CA LEU A 80 -6.26 -7.45 25.38
C LEU A 80 -5.00 -6.58 25.46
N VAL A 81 -4.09 -6.91 26.36
CA VAL A 81 -2.79 -6.26 26.50
C VAL A 81 -1.70 -7.22 26.04
N ILE A 82 -0.91 -6.80 25.09
CA ILE A 82 0.19 -7.57 24.55
C ILE A 82 1.52 -6.84 24.67
N ASN A 83 2.59 -7.59 24.79
CA ASN A 83 3.94 -7.05 24.65
C ASN A 83 4.35 -7.15 23.16
N LYS A 84 4.19 -6.02 22.45
CA LYS A 84 4.45 -5.97 21.00
C LYS A 84 5.95 -6.16 20.73
N PRO A 85 6.36 -7.12 19.87
CA PRO A 85 7.75 -7.28 19.50
C PRO A 85 8.24 -6.10 18.65
N SER A 86 9.51 -5.75 18.81
CA SER A 86 10.19 -4.80 17.91
C SER A 86 10.21 -5.33 16.49
N GLY A 87 9.98 -4.47 15.51
CA GLY A 87 9.94 -4.83 14.09
C GLY A 87 8.53 -5.06 13.54
N LEU A 88 7.49 -5.15 14.39
CA LEU A 88 6.10 -5.33 14.00
C LEU A 88 5.37 -3.97 13.97
N PRO A 89 4.92 -3.50 12.77
CA PRO A 89 4.05 -2.32 12.70
C PRO A 89 2.67 -2.61 13.29
N VAL A 90 2.03 -1.63 13.91
CA VAL A 90 0.69 -1.80 14.50
C VAL A 90 -0.40 -1.75 13.44
N MET A 91 -0.35 -0.76 12.55
CA MET A 91 -1.37 -0.48 11.53
C MET A 91 -0.76 -0.43 10.13
N PRO A 92 -1.57 -0.64 9.07
CA PRO A 92 -1.12 -0.50 7.70
C PRO A 92 -0.49 0.86 7.40
N GLY A 93 0.61 0.84 6.64
CA GLY A 93 1.34 2.02 6.19
C GLY A 93 2.79 1.70 5.86
N GLY A 94 3.48 2.58 5.13
CA GLY A 94 4.91 2.47 4.86
C GLY A 94 5.36 1.16 4.19
N GLY A 95 4.54 0.58 3.29
CA GLY A 95 4.85 -0.68 2.61
C GLY A 95 4.42 -1.93 3.37
N PHE A 96 3.73 -1.79 4.50
CA PHE A 96 3.12 -2.88 5.27
C PHE A 96 1.60 -2.80 5.20
N LEU A 97 0.95 -3.90 4.82
CA LEU A 97 -0.50 -4.03 4.75
C LEU A 97 -0.97 -5.26 5.54
N GLN A 98 -0.44 -6.42 5.23
CA GLN A 98 -0.77 -7.71 5.86
C GLN A 98 0.15 -8.04 7.04
N HIS A 99 1.41 -7.63 6.97
CA HIS A 99 2.40 -7.84 8.03
C HIS A 99 2.32 -6.71 9.08
N THR A 100 1.13 -6.54 9.65
CA THR A 100 0.86 -5.59 10.74
C THR A 100 0.14 -6.31 11.88
N LEU A 101 0.29 -5.81 13.10
CA LEU A 101 -0.41 -6.38 14.26
C LEU A 101 -1.92 -6.44 14.03
N SER A 102 -2.51 -5.37 13.50
CA SER A 102 -3.94 -5.30 13.20
C SER A 102 -4.40 -6.38 12.22
N ALA A 103 -3.64 -6.64 11.16
CA ALA A 103 -3.95 -7.66 10.18
C ALA A 103 -3.79 -9.07 10.77
N LEU A 104 -2.71 -9.32 11.51
CA LEU A 104 -2.44 -10.62 12.16
C LEU A 104 -3.49 -10.95 13.22
N LEU A 105 -3.94 -9.99 14.02
CA LEU A 105 -5.04 -10.18 14.98
C LEU A 105 -6.35 -10.52 14.26
N THR A 106 -6.65 -9.85 13.14
CA THR A 106 -7.84 -10.14 12.35
C THR A 106 -7.81 -11.57 11.79
N GLU A 107 -6.68 -11.99 11.25
CA GLU A 107 -6.50 -13.34 10.71
C GLU A 107 -6.60 -14.41 11.80
N SER A 108 -5.99 -14.16 12.95
CA SER A 108 -6.06 -15.06 14.11
C SER A 108 -7.50 -15.23 14.60
N SER A 109 -8.27 -14.15 14.74
CA SER A 109 -9.67 -14.22 15.15
C SER A 109 -10.53 -14.99 14.15
N ARG A 110 -10.33 -14.80 12.85
CA ARG A 110 -11.00 -15.56 11.80
C ARG A 110 -10.70 -17.06 11.89
N SER A 111 -9.44 -17.41 12.11
CA SER A 111 -9.00 -18.81 12.16
C SER A 111 -9.63 -19.60 13.31
N ILE A 112 -9.94 -18.94 14.43
CA ILE A 112 -10.61 -19.56 15.59
C ILE A 112 -12.12 -19.38 15.57
N GLY A 113 -12.68 -18.71 14.53
CA GLY A 113 -14.13 -18.46 14.42
C GLY A 113 -14.66 -17.41 15.38
N ASP A 114 -13.78 -16.57 15.94
CA ASP A 114 -14.19 -15.48 16.82
C ASP A 114 -14.73 -14.29 16.00
N SER A 115 -15.88 -13.79 16.39
CA SER A 115 -16.50 -12.62 15.78
C SER A 115 -15.93 -11.30 16.32
N LEU A 116 -15.20 -11.35 17.45
CA LEU A 116 -14.59 -10.18 18.08
C LEU A 116 -13.12 -10.07 17.65
N VAL A 117 -12.81 -9.01 16.93
CA VAL A 117 -11.45 -8.68 16.49
C VAL A 117 -10.91 -7.56 17.36
N PRO A 118 -9.81 -7.78 18.11
CA PRO A 118 -9.18 -6.73 18.90
C PRO A 118 -8.74 -5.57 18.01
N LYS A 119 -8.98 -4.34 18.46
CA LYS A 119 -8.56 -3.12 17.75
C LYS A 119 -7.54 -2.35 18.58
N PRO A 120 -6.46 -1.88 17.96
CA PRO A 120 -5.48 -1.04 18.64
C PRO A 120 -6.09 0.26 19.11
N VAL A 121 -5.83 0.64 20.38
CA VAL A 121 -6.24 1.94 20.94
C VAL A 121 -5.21 3.04 20.70
N HIS A 122 -3.99 2.66 20.30
CA HIS A 122 -2.89 3.56 19.92
C HIS A 122 -1.97 2.87 18.91
N ARG A 123 -1.02 3.63 18.37
CA ARG A 123 -0.01 3.12 17.41
C ARG A 123 1.38 3.33 17.97
N LEU A 124 1.98 2.29 18.47
CA LEU A 124 3.43 2.27 18.76
C LEU A 124 4.21 2.23 17.45
N GLY A 125 5.41 2.79 17.46
CA GLY A 125 6.32 2.69 16.32
C GLY A 125 6.68 1.23 16.00
N ARG A 126 7.11 0.97 14.76
CA ARG A 126 7.47 -0.39 14.32
C ARG A 126 8.50 -1.04 15.24
N PHE A 127 9.50 -0.29 15.67
CA PHE A 127 10.62 -0.77 16.47
C PHE A 127 10.46 -0.53 17.99
N THR A 128 9.28 -0.15 18.40
CA THR A 128 8.95 0.02 19.82
C THR A 128 8.39 -1.26 20.39
#